data_8a6a0d372329ad7a6f37b7bb9108b588
#
_entry.id   8a6a0d372329ad7a6f37b7bb9108b588
#
_cell.length_a   1.000
_cell.length_b   1.000
_cell.length_c   1.000
_cell.angle_alpha   90.00
_cell.angle_beta   90.00
_cell.angle_gamma   90.00
#
_symmetry.space_group_name_H-M   'P 1'
#
loop_
_entity.id
_entity.type
_entity.pdbx_description
1 polymer ?
#
loop_
_entity_poly.entity_id
_entity_poly.type
_entity_poly.pdbx_seq_one_letter_code
_entity_poly.pdbx_strand_id
1 'polypeptide(L)'
;MKQNSPSIHFIKTLGIQLCLFLCFSFSLQAQYILKGDEASSPFSIHTQASFVDVGSKQLTFEEVRNSKTLSFAPVQQANSDFGFTKNNFWIKFQLKNDSNLNVLYFLETARPITDFAELYCITSNGVVTVSKSGDAIPYKNRSVNHRKTIFKIKLEPKELQHFYLHVKSDGELLSMPLNLYSPEDLIATTSFEQIVFGFFYGILIIASILYFFFFFAMRERTFLYYSLYVVFIGLLQFSVDGYFFQFITPNSGWLSLHSVILFATIANFLLGRYAQVFLKIKEYSTFINSSFLVLYALDFLLLLSLFFIPSALEISYPIANGLGLILLILIISSLIVVYVKTR
;
A
#
# COMPACT_ATOMS: atom_id res chain seq x y z
N MET A 1 8.05 77.62 -15.39
CA MET A 1 7.09 76.68 -14.83
C MET A 1 7.63 75.27 -15.03
N LYS A 2 8.19 74.63 -13.96
CA LYS A 2 8.64 73.23 -14.00
C LYS A 2 7.52 72.40 -13.36
N GLN A 3 6.90 71.51 -14.14
CA GLN A 3 5.90 70.57 -13.73
C GLN A 3 6.60 69.38 -13.05
N ASN A 4 6.50 69.30 -11.74
CA ASN A 4 6.95 68.15 -10.96
C ASN A 4 5.95 66.98 -11.18
N SER A 5 6.42 65.88 -11.71
CA SER A 5 5.61 64.68 -11.86
C SER A 5 5.67 63.80 -10.58
N PRO A 6 4.56 63.68 -9.85
CA PRO A 6 4.52 62.89 -8.60
C PRO A 6 4.38 61.37 -8.83
N SER A 7 4.47 60.87 -10.06
CA SER A 7 4.11 59.47 -10.40
C SER A 7 5.19 58.43 -10.12
N ILE A 8 6.48 58.77 -10.14
CA ILE A 8 7.56 57.80 -10.02
C ILE A 8 7.80 57.33 -8.59
N HIS A 9 7.62 58.22 -7.59
CA HIS A 9 7.74 57.83 -6.17
C HIS A 9 6.58 56.94 -5.71
N PHE A 10 5.38 57.22 -6.18
CA PHE A 10 4.19 56.41 -5.83
C PHE A 10 4.27 54.97 -6.39
N ILE A 11 4.76 54.84 -7.62
CA ILE A 11 4.93 53.51 -8.25
C ILE A 11 6.03 52.70 -7.55
N LYS A 12 7.13 53.32 -7.13
CA LYS A 12 8.20 52.66 -6.37
C LYS A 12 7.74 52.23 -4.97
N THR A 13 6.98 53.04 -4.25
CA THR A 13 6.44 52.67 -2.94
C THR A 13 5.39 51.56 -3.05
N LEU A 14 4.52 51.60 -4.06
CA LEU A 14 3.53 50.55 -4.29
C LEU A 14 4.20 49.22 -4.69
N GLY A 15 5.27 49.27 -5.48
CA GLY A 15 6.07 48.08 -5.85
C GLY A 15 6.79 47.45 -4.65
N ILE A 16 7.35 48.27 -3.75
CA ILE A 16 8.00 47.77 -2.52
C ILE A 16 6.97 47.18 -1.55
N GLN A 17 5.78 47.79 -1.41
CA GLN A 17 4.70 47.23 -0.61
C GLN A 17 4.14 45.92 -1.18
N LEU A 18 4.01 45.80 -2.50
CA LEU A 18 3.59 44.56 -3.16
C LEU A 18 4.64 43.48 -3.01
N CYS A 19 5.94 43.79 -3.12
CA CYS A 19 7.03 42.85 -2.83
C CYS A 19 7.08 42.40 -1.38
N LEU A 20 6.88 43.32 -0.43
CA LEU A 20 6.79 42.97 0.99
C LEU A 20 5.57 42.10 1.30
N PHE A 21 4.44 42.29 0.63
CA PHE A 21 3.24 41.45 0.78
C PHE A 21 3.44 40.07 0.18
N LEU A 22 4.19 39.93 -0.90
CA LEU A 22 4.55 38.66 -1.52
C LEU A 22 5.63 37.89 -0.74
N CYS A 23 6.45 38.56 0.08
CA CYS A 23 7.46 37.90 0.93
C CYS A 23 6.87 37.34 2.23
N PHE A 24 5.65 37.69 2.61
CA PHE A 24 4.92 37.08 3.72
C PHE A 24 4.09 35.87 3.22
N SER A 25 4.74 34.93 2.52
CA SER A 25 4.23 33.60 2.44
C SER A 25 4.39 32.94 3.83
N PHE A 26 3.45 33.26 4.73
CA PHE A 26 3.27 32.42 5.92
C PHE A 26 3.02 30.99 5.39
N SER A 27 3.95 30.11 5.67
CA SER A 27 3.66 28.68 5.60
C SER A 27 2.61 28.41 6.68
N LEU A 28 1.34 28.64 6.37
CA LEU A 28 0.21 28.16 7.13
C LEU A 28 0.35 26.64 7.11
N GLN A 29 1.02 26.08 8.12
CA GLN A 29 0.95 24.64 8.36
C GLN A 29 -0.51 24.36 8.66
N ALA A 30 -1.21 23.76 7.70
CA ALA A 30 -2.59 23.37 7.88
C ALA A 30 -2.66 22.36 9.02
N GLN A 31 -3.42 22.72 10.05
CA GLN A 31 -3.64 21.92 11.26
C GLN A 31 -5.04 21.34 11.16
N TYR A 32 -5.19 20.05 11.42
CA TYR A 32 -6.51 19.43 11.53
C TYR A 32 -7.06 19.61 12.94
N ILE A 33 -8.28 20.17 13.04
CA ILE A 33 -8.93 20.48 14.32
C ILE A 33 -9.99 19.44 14.61
N LEU A 34 -9.77 18.64 15.65
CA LEU A 34 -10.71 17.66 16.18
C LEU A 34 -11.67 18.34 17.15
N LYS A 35 -12.96 18.31 16.88
CA LYS A 35 -14.01 18.93 17.71
C LYS A 35 -14.55 17.99 18.78
N GLY A 36 -14.26 16.68 18.68
CA GLY A 36 -14.68 15.66 19.64
C GLY A 36 -16.06 15.08 19.41
N ASP A 37 -16.84 15.64 18.49
CA ASP A 37 -18.17 15.21 18.08
C ASP A 37 -18.29 15.06 16.56
N GLU A 38 -17.21 14.57 15.92
CA GLU A 38 -17.16 14.49 14.45
C GLU A 38 -18.19 13.50 13.93
N ALA A 39 -19.23 14.05 13.32
CA ALA A 39 -20.42 13.32 12.85
C ALA A 39 -20.14 12.37 11.66
N SER A 40 -18.93 12.38 11.10
CA SER A 40 -18.54 11.51 9.97
C SER A 40 -17.12 10.97 10.17
N SER A 41 -17.02 9.77 10.66
CA SER A 41 -15.80 8.96 10.66
C SER A 41 -16.04 7.77 9.70
N PRO A 42 -15.02 7.28 8.97
CA PRO A 42 -13.66 7.78 8.92
C PRO A 42 -13.54 9.09 8.12
N PHE A 43 -12.57 9.92 8.49
CA PHE A 43 -12.24 11.13 7.75
C PHE A 43 -10.75 11.20 7.41
N SER A 44 -10.43 11.74 6.24
CA SER A 44 -9.04 11.82 5.77
C SER A 44 -8.41 13.15 6.15
N ILE A 45 -7.18 13.09 6.67
CA ILE A 45 -6.38 14.27 7.03
C ILE A 45 -5.34 14.66 5.95
N HIS A 46 -5.44 14.10 4.74
CA HIS A 46 -4.46 14.29 3.68
C HIS A 46 -4.23 15.76 3.32
N THR A 47 -5.28 16.59 3.32
CA THR A 47 -5.20 18.01 2.98
C THR A 47 -4.37 18.83 3.98
N GLN A 48 -4.18 18.33 5.20
CA GLN A 48 -3.35 18.92 6.25
C GLN A 48 -1.99 18.24 6.39
N ALA A 49 -1.71 17.22 5.56
CA ALA A 49 -0.46 16.49 5.56
C ALA A 49 0.46 16.97 4.44
N SER A 50 1.74 16.88 4.69
CA SER A 50 2.77 17.08 3.67
C SER A 50 3.81 15.97 3.75
N PHE A 51 4.39 15.62 2.61
CA PHE A 51 5.35 14.53 2.49
C PHE A 51 6.63 14.94 1.79
N VAL A 52 7.68 14.16 2.00
CA VAL A 52 8.93 14.23 1.25
C VAL A 52 9.41 12.82 0.94
N ASP A 53 9.81 12.59 -0.31
CA ASP A 53 10.53 11.41 -0.75
C ASP A 53 12.04 11.67 -0.56
N VAL A 54 12.70 10.91 0.29
CA VAL A 54 14.14 11.02 0.55
C VAL A 54 14.95 9.95 -0.19
N GLY A 55 14.29 9.20 -1.09
CA GLY A 55 14.90 8.13 -1.88
C GLY A 55 15.42 6.98 -0.99
N SER A 56 16.60 6.48 -1.32
CA SER A 56 17.25 5.41 -0.55
C SER A 56 17.92 5.90 0.75
N LYS A 57 17.87 7.20 1.05
CA LYS A 57 18.51 7.74 2.26
C LYS A 57 17.76 7.29 3.50
N GLN A 58 18.50 6.76 4.47
CA GLN A 58 17.99 6.40 5.78
C GLN A 58 18.21 7.57 6.74
N LEU A 59 17.32 8.55 6.72
CA LEU A 59 17.37 9.68 7.63
C LEU A 59 16.69 9.33 8.96
N THR A 60 17.33 9.71 10.05
CA THR A 60 16.74 9.62 11.39
C THR A 60 15.67 10.68 11.58
N PHE A 61 14.78 10.48 12.55
CA PHE A 61 13.76 11.46 12.92
C PHE A 61 14.35 12.85 13.22
N GLU A 62 15.49 12.92 13.97
CA GLU A 62 16.13 14.17 14.32
C GLU A 62 16.73 14.89 13.09
N GLU A 63 17.27 14.16 12.13
CA GLU A 63 17.76 14.75 10.88
C GLU A 63 16.61 15.32 10.06
N VAL A 64 15.47 14.65 9.99
CA VAL A 64 14.30 15.12 9.26
C VAL A 64 13.66 16.32 9.97
N ARG A 65 13.51 16.26 11.29
CA ARG A 65 12.93 17.34 12.11
C ARG A 65 13.71 18.63 12.00
N ASN A 66 15.04 18.54 12.06
CA ASN A 66 15.94 19.70 12.10
C ASN A 66 16.43 20.14 10.71
N SER A 67 16.05 19.43 9.66
CA SER A 67 16.51 19.74 8.30
C SER A 67 15.87 21.05 7.79
N LYS A 68 16.74 21.94 7.31
CA LYS A 68 16.34 23.16 6.58
C LYS A 68 16.29 22.95 5.06
N THR A 69 16.78 21.82 4.57
CA THR A 69 16.92 21.52 3.13
C THR A 69 15.83 20.62 2.58
N LEU A 70 15.12 19.88 3.44
CA LEU A 70 14.02 19.02 3.02
C LEU A 70 12.78 19.86 2.71
N SER A 71 12.32 19.77 1.45
CA SER A 71 11.10 20.43 1.00
C SER A 71 9.94 19.45 1.06
N PHE A 72 9.00 19.68 1.96
CA PHE A 72 7.77 18.89 2.08
C PHE A 72 6.70 19.42 1.12
N ALA A 73 6.22 18.57 0.23
CA ALA A 73 5.11 18.85 -0.68
C ALA A 73 3.76 18.47 -0.03
N PRO A 74 2.66 19.20 -0.31
CA PRO A 74 1.34 18.84 0.22
C PRO A 74 0.87 17.50 -0.36
N VAL A 75 0.17 16.70 0.44
CA VAL A 75 -0.50 15.48 0.01
C VAL A 75 -1.76 15.87 -0.76
N GLN A 76 -1.84 15.52 -2.05
CA GLN A 76 -2.91 16.01 -2.93
C GLN A 76 -4.17 15.13 -2.91
N GLN A 77 -4.04 13.84 -2.58
CA GLN A 77 -5.13 12.86 -2.65
C GLN A 77 -5.28 12.11 -1.34
N ALA A 78 -6.52 11.77 -1.00
CA ALA A 78 -6.87 11.06 0.24
C ALA A 78 -6.22 9.66 0.35
N ASN A 79 -5.92 9.04 -0.78
CA ASN A 79 -5.20 7.77 -0.87
C ASN A 79 -4.06 7.93 -1.88
N SER A 80 -2.95 8.52 -1.41
CA SER A 80 -1.79 8.77 -2.27
C SER A 80 -1.11 7.46 -2.61
N ASP A 81 -0.96 7.22 -3.92
CA ASP A 81 -0.28 6.06 -4.48
C ASP A 81 1.10 6.51 -5.04
N PHE A 82 2.15 5.94 -4.49
CA PHE A 82 3.54 6.25 -4.85
C PHE A 82 4.14 5.23 -5.81
N GLY A 83 3.33 4.26 -6.29
CA GLY A 83 3.78 3.21 -7.19
C GLY A 83 4.65 2.16 -6.50
N PHE A 84 5.30 1.31 -7.32
CA PHE A 84 6.29 0.35 -6.84
C PHE A 84 7.56 1.09 -6.45
N THR A 85 7.90 1.06 -5.17
CA THR A 85 9.02 1.85 -4.65
C THR A 85 9.67 1.22 -3.44
N LYS A 86 10.97 1.45 -3.31
CA LYS A 86 11.78 1.13 -2.12
C LYS A 86 12.27 2.37 -1.38
N ASN A 87 11.76 3.54 -1.77
CA ASN A 87 12.14 4.80 -1.18
C ASN A 87 11.62 4.94 0.24
N ASN A 88 12.29 5.79 1.00
CA ASN A 88 11.84 6.22 2.30
C ASN A 88 11.01 7.49 2.16
N PHE A 89 9.82 7.51 2.76
CA PHE A 89 8.91 8.65 2.77
C PHE A 89 8.73 9.16 4.19
N TRP A 90 8.77 10.47 4.32
CA TRP A 90 8.42 11.15 5.56
C TRP A 90 7.21 12.02 5.35
N ILE A 91 6.21 11.87 6.21
CA ILE A 91 4.97 12.63 6.19
C ILE A 91 4.89 13.41 7.49
N LYS A 92 4.48 14.68 7.44
CA LYS A 92 4.23 15.49 8.63
C LYS A 92 2.82 16.06 8.61
N PHE A 93 2.18 16.07 9.77
CA PHE A 93 0.86 16.67 9.99
C PHE A 93 0.70 17.09 11.45
N GLN A 94 -0.37 17.81 11.73
CA GLN A 94 -0.68 18.30 13.08
C GLN A 94 -2.14 18.00 13.40
N LEU A 95 -2.40 17.56 14.63
CA LEU A 95 -3.74 17.38 15.15
C LEU A 95 -3.92 18.21 16.41
N LYS A 96 -5.01 18.97 16.47
CA LYS A 96 -5.41 19.73 17.63
C LYS A 96 -6.75 19.23 18.16
N ASN A 97 -6.80 18.85 19.42
CA ASN A 97 -8.06 18.62 20.10
C ASN A 97 -8.65 19.94 20.57
N ASP A 98 -9.75 20.38 19.97
CA ASP A 98 -10.42 21.63 20.39
C ASP A 98 -11.59 21.38 21.35
N SER A 99 -11.82 20.13 21.73
CA SER A 99 -12.82 19.76 22.74
C SER A 99 -12.29 19.91 24.17
N ASN A 100 -13.19 19.76 25.15
CA ASN A 100 -12.84 19.74 26.59
C ASN A 100 -12.68 18.31 27.12
N LEU A 101 -12.66 17.31 26.24
CA LEU A 101 -12.57 15.89 26.57
C LEU A 101 -11.30 15.28 25.97
N ASN A 102 -10.81 14.21 26.58
CA ASN A 102 -9.80 13.38 25.96
C ASN A 102 -10.38 12.70 24.71
N VAL A 103 -9.67 12.77 23.58
CA VAL A 103 -10.09 12.11 22.36
C VAL A 103 -9.15 10.98 22.01
N LEU A 104 -9.72 9.90 21.49
CA LEU A 104 -9.03 8.73 21.03
C LEU A 104 -9.41 8.45 19.56
N TYR A 105 -8.39 8.39 18.70
CA TYR A 105 -8.54 8.03 17.29
C TYR A 105 -7.54 6.96 16.88
N PHE A 106 -7.83 6.30 15.76
CA PHE A 106 -6.97 5.34 15.12
C PHE A 106 -6.62 5.82 13.70
N LEU A 107 -5.34 6.04 13.45
CA LEU A 107 -4.82 6.51 12.16
C LEU A 107 -4.38 5.33 11.29
N GLU A 108 -5.08 5.09 10.19
CA GLU A 108 -4.67 4.16 9.13
C GLU A 108 -3.68 4.90 8.21
N THR A 109 -2.50 4.32 7.99
CA THR A 109 -1.39 5.01 7.31
C THR A 109 -0.79 4.27 6.13
N ALA A 110 -1.04 2.95 6.02
CA ALA A 110 -0.45 2.15 4.97
C ALA A 110 -1.21 0.84 4.73
N ARG A 111 -0.91 0.21 3.59
CA ARG A 111 -1.46 -1.11 3.25
C ARG A 111 -0.98 -2.19 4.22
N PRO A 112 -1.70 -3.32 4.33
CA PRO A 112 -1.32 -4.43 5.21
C PRO A 112 0.08 -4.99 4.95
N ILE A 113 0.55 -4.93 3.70
CA ILE A 113 1.82 -5.48 3.22
C ILE A 113 3.00 -4.51 3.33
N THR A 114 2.79 -3.28 3.82
CA THR A 114 3.88 -2.31 3.99
C THR A 114 4.83 -2.73 5.11
N ASP A 115 6.13 -2.81 4.83
CA ASP A 115 7.14 -3.36 5.74
C ASP A 115 7.30 -2.57 7.02
N PHE A 116 7.57 -1.26 6.90
CA PHE A 116 7.84 -0.41 8.05
C PHE A 116 7.02 0.86 8.00
N ALA A 117 6.38 1.14 9.13
CA ALA A 117 5.78 2.42 9.42
C ALA A 117 6.10 2.80 10.88
N GLU A 118 6.68 3.98 11.08
CA GLU A 118 7.02 4.51 12.40
C GLU A 118 6.39 5.88 12.57
N LEU A 119 5.51 6.01 13.56
CA LEU A 119 4.85 7.27 13.89
C LEU A 119 5.54 7.91 15.11
N TYR A 120 6.15 9.05 14.89
CA TYR A 120 6.72 9.92 15.90
C TYR A 120 5.69 10.96 16.29
N CYS A 121 5.33 11.03 17.56
CA CYS A 121 4.43 12.01 18.12
C CYS A 121 5.20 12.96 19.05
N ILE A 122 5.07 14.26 18.84
CA ILE A 122 5.64 15.31 19.68
C ILE A 122 4.48 16.01 20.38
N THR A 123 4.41 15.83 21.69
CA THR A 123 3.41 16.50 22.54
C THR A 123 3.74 17.97 22.74
N SER A 124 2.78 18.76 23.22
CA SER A 124 2.98 20.17 23.59
C SER A 124 4.12 20.40 24.59
N ASN A 125 4.41 19.40 25.43
CA ASN A 125 5.51 19.43 26.41
C ASN A 125 6.88 19.04 25.81
N GLY A 126 6.95 18.79 24.47
CA GLY A 126 8.17 18.41 23.78
C GLY A 126 8.58 16.95 23.94
N VAL A 127 7.77 16.13 24.61
CA VAL A 127 8.03 14.69 24.74
C VAL A 127 7.80 14.01 23.39
N VAL A 128 8.78 13.20 22.95
CA VAL A 128 8.70 12.42 21.73
C VAL A 128 8.38 10.97 22.07
N THR A 129 7.31 10.43 21.49
CA THR A 129 6.97 9.02 21.57
C THR A 129 7.01 8.41 20.18
N VAL A 130 7.40 7.12 20.10
CA VAL A 130 7.50 6.38 18.83
C VAL A 130 6.62 5.15 18.90
N SER A 131 5.78 4.99 17.90
CA SER A 131 4.94 3.82 17.68
C SER A 131 5.34 3.16 16.36
N LYS A 132 5.39 1.82 16.35
CA LYS A 132 5.83 1.04 15.18
C LYS A 132 4.73 0.13 14.67
N SER A 133 4.69 -0.08 13.36
CA SER A 133 3.79 -1.00 12.66
C SER A 133 4.41 -1.43 11.32
N GLY A 134 3.74 -2.32 10.59
CA GLY A 134 4.23 -2.89 9.34
C GLY A 134 4.43 -4.40 9.43
N ASP A 135 4.55 -5.12 8.31
CA ASP A 135 4.64 -6.60 8.31
C ASP A 135 6.05 -7.14 8.59
N ALA A 136 7.06 -6.28 8.54
CA ALA A 136 8.40 -6.58 9.08
C ALA A 136 8.46 -6.52 10.62
N ILE A 137 7.41 -5.98 11.29
CA ILE A 137 7.30 -5.92 12.74
C ILE A 137 6.40 -7.05 13.23
N PRO A 138 6.84 -7.90 14.20
CA PRO A 138 5.99 -8.94 14.77
C PRO A 138 4.62 -8.41 15.18
N TYR A 139 3.54 -9.14 14.86
CA TYR A 139 2.15 -8.68 15.01
C TYR A 139 1.83 -8.17 16.42
N LYS A 140 2.36 -8.86 17.45
CA LYS A 140 2.17 -8.48 18.86
C LYS A 140 2.92 -7.20 19.27
N ASN A 141 3.91 -6.78 18.49
CA ASN A 141 4.74 -5.61 18.78
C ASN A 141 4.26 -4.36 18.04
N ARG A 142 3.22 -4.47 17.21
CA ARG A 142 2.61 -3.34 16.51
C ARG A 142 1.87 -2.43 17.50
N SER A 143 1.76 -1.16 17.17
CA SER A 143 0.98 -0.16 17.94
C SER A 143 -0.46 -0.59 18.16
N VAL A 144 -1.07 -1.20 17.15
CA VAL A 144 -2.40 -1.80 17.18
C VAL A 144 -2.32 -3.19 16.53
N ASN A 145 -2.84 -4.20 17.21
CA ASN A 145 -2.90 -5.57 16.68
C ASN A 145 -4.00 -5.68 15.62
N HIS A 146 -3.71 -5.17 14.44
CA HIS A 146 -4.62 -5.14 13.30
C HIS A 146 -3.89 -5.58 12.01
N ARG A 147 -4.63 -6.15 11.04
CA ARG A 147 -4.05 -6.54 9.74
C ARG A 147 -3.50 -5.35 8.95
N LYS A 148 -4.18 -4.20 9.01
CA LYS A 148 -3.73 -2.95 8.41
C LYS A 148 -2.73 -2.23 9.32
N THR A 149 -1.95 -1.31 8.74
CA THR A 149 -1.02 -0.46 9.48
C THR A 149 -1.77 0.69 10.13
N ILE A 150 -2.03 0.56 11.43
CA ILE A 150 -2.84 1.48 12.23
C ILE A 150 -2.06 1.93 13.46
N PHE A 151 -2.18 3.23 13.78
CA PHE A 151 -1.61 3.84 14.98
C PHE A 151 -2.69 4.40 15.90
N LYS A 152 -2.51 4.21 17.20
CA LYS A 152 -3.38 4.77 18.23
C LYS A 152 -2.92 6.17 18.56
N ILE A 153 -3.83 7.15 18.46
CA ILE A 153 -3.59 8.57 18.76
C ILE A 153 -4.51 8.98 19.90
N LYS A 154 -3.90 9.55 20.95
CA LYS A 154 -4.62 10.13 22.08
C LYS A 154 -4.22 11.59 22.20
N LEU A 155 -5.19 12.49 22.36
CA LEU A 155 -4.96 13.91 22.64
C LEU A 155 -5.76 14.31 23.87
N GLU A 156 -5.09 15.06 24.76
CA GLU A 156 -5.73 15.70 25.90
C GLU A 156 -6.59 16.90 25.46
N PRO A 157 -7.46 17.42 26.36
CA PRO A 157 -8.24 18.63 26.06
C PRO A 157 -7.36 19.78 25.63
N LYS A 158 -7.71 20.45 24.51
CA LYS A 158 -7.01 21.62 23.95
C LYS A 158 -5.56 21.35 23.51
N GLU A 159 -5.12 20.10 23.49
CA GLU A 159 -3.75 19.73 23.12
C GLU A 159 -3.53 19.84 21.61
N LEU A 160 -2.33 20.31 21.23
CA LEU A 160 -1.77 20.28 19.88
C LEU A 160 -0.60 19.30 19.87
N GLN A 161 -0.65 18.30 18.98
CA GLN A 161 0.45 17.37 18.76
C GLN A 161 0.95 17.46 17.32
N HIS A 162 2.27 17.30 17.15
CA HIS A 162 2.95 17.24 15.86
C HIS A 162 3.33 15.80 15.57
N PHE A 163 3.06 15.36 14.35
CA PHE A 163 3.33 13.99 13.94
C PHE A 163 4.29 13.96 12.76
N TYR A 164 5.22 13.01 12.82
CA TYR A 164 6.07 12.60 11.70
C TYR A 164 5.89 11.11 11.49
N LEU A 165 5.49 10.74 10.30
CA LEU A 165 5.33 9.33 9.91
C LEU A 165 6.44 8.98 8.91
N HIS A 166 7.25 8.00 9.26
CA HIS A 166 8.22 7.38 8.36
C HIS A 166 7.61 6.10 7.79
N VAL A 167 7.59 5.96 6.47
CA VAL A 167 7.10 4.76 5.78
C VAL A 167 8.15 4.30 4.80
N LYS A 168 8.38 2.98 4.77
CA LYS A 168 9.27 2.30 3.84
C LYS A 168 8.66 0.99 3.39
N SER A 169 8.86 0.67 2.11
CA SER A 169 8.50 -0.59 1.49
C SER A 169 9.73 -1.25 0.84
N ASP A 170 9.69 -2.54 0.62
CA ASP A 170 10.74 -3.32 -0.04
C ASP A 170 10.54 -3.48 -1.57
N GLY A 171 9.74 -2.61 -2.18
CA GLY A 171 9.49 -2.58 -3.63
C GLY A 171 8.05 -2.85 -4.04
N GLU A 172 7.16 -3.08 -3.09
CA GLU A 172 5.73 -3.22 -3.35
C GLU A 172 5.05 -1.88 -3.67
N LEU A 173 3.78 -1.96 -4.09
CA LEU A 173 2.95 -0.79 -4.33
C LEU A 173 2.67 -0.06 -3.02
N LEU A 174 3.30 1.09 -2.82
CA LEU A 174 3.11 1.91 -1.64
C LEU A 174 1.92 2.85 -1.81
N SER A 175 0.90 2.67 -0.97
CA SER A 175 -0.27 3.53 -0.89
C SER A 175 -0.46 3.97 0.56
N MET A 176 -0.67 5.28 0.78
CA MET A 176 -0.79 5.88 2.10
C MET A 176 -2.15 6.54 2.30
N PRO A 177 -3.15 5.82 2.77
CA PRO A 177 -4.35 6.44 3.33
C PRO A 177 -4.00 7.12 4.65
N LEU A 178 -4.47 8.35 4.84
CA LEU A 178 -4.33 9.09 6.10
C LEU A 178 -5.74 9.27 6.68
N ASN A 179 -6.34 8.14 7.10
CA ASN A 179 -7.71 8.11 7.60
C ASN A 179 -7.73 7.97 9.11
N LEU A 180 -8.47 8.84 9.78
CA LEU A 180 -8.74 8.76 11.21
C LEU A 180 -10.10 8.10 11.43
N TYR A 181 -10.11 7.10 12.32
CA TYR A 181 -11.29 6.38 12.76
C TYR A 181 -11.55 6.65 14.23
N SER A 182 -12.81 6.82 14.60
CA SER A 182 -13.23 6.64 15.99
C SER A 182 -13.07 5.16 16.39
N PRO A 183 -13.02 4.81 17.69
CA PRO A 183 -13.00 3.43 18.13
C PRO A 183 -14.18 2.60 17.58
N GLU A 184 -15.37 3.20 17.59
CA GLU A 184 -16.61 2.58 17.14
C GLU A 184 -16.57 2.30 15.63
N ASP A 185 -16.13 3.26 14.84
CA ASP A 185 -16.06 3.13 13.38
C ASP A 185 -14.95 2.18 12.93
N LEU A 186 -13.83 2.14 13.65
CA LEU A 186 -12.81 1.13 13.37
C LEU A 186 -13.35 -0.29 13.58
N ILE A 187 -14.08 -0.51 14.68
CA ILE A 187 -14.70 -1.81 14.98
C ILE A 187 -15.76 -2.14 13.91
N ALA A 188 -16.65 -1.20 13.59
CA ALA A 188 -17.71 -1.40 12.61
C ALA A 188 -17.13 -1.71 11.21
N THR A 189 -16.16 -0.91 10.75
CA THR A 189 -15.48 -1.10 9.46
C THR A 189 -14.76 -2.44 9.43
N THR A 190 -14.00 -2.77 10.47
CA THR A 190 -13.26 -4.04 10.55
C THR A 190 -14.20 -5.24 10.53
N SER A 191 -15.32 -5.18 11.28
CA SER A 191 -16.32 -6.25 11.32
C SER A 191 -16.98 -6.45 9.95
N PHE A 192 -17.35 -5.36 9.27
CA PHE A 192 -17.90 -5.43 7.93
C PHE A 192 -16.91 -6.03 6.92
N GLU A 193 -15.66 -5.56 6.94
CA GLU A 193 -14.59 -6.12 6.09
C GLU A 193 -14.40 -7.62 6.35
N GLN A 194 -14.41 -8.07 7.61
CA GLN A 194 -14.28 -9.49 7.96
C GLN A 194 -15.42 -10.34 7.40
N ILE A 195 -16.65 -9.83 7.42
CA ILE A 195 -17.81 -10.52 6.80
C ILE A 195 -17.61 -10.66 5.29
N VAL A 196 -17.27 -9.55 4.60
CA VAL A 196 -17.05 -9.54 3.14
C VAL A 196 -15.92 -10.51 2.75
N PHE A 197 -14.78 -10.44 3.44
CA PHE A 197 -13.66 -11.35 3.18
C PHE A 197 -14.00 -12.80 3.54
N GLY A 198 -14.76 -13.02 4.60
CA GLY A 198 -15.23 -14.36 4.98
C GLY A 198 -16.06 -15.00 3.87
N PHE A 199 -17.00 -14.27 3.27
CA PHE A 199 -17.74 -14.73 2.09
C PHE A 199 -16.84 -14.97 0.89
N PHE A 200 -15.93 -14.04 0.60
CA PHE A 200 -15.01 -14.17 -0.52
C PHE A 200 -14.14 -15.43 -0.42
N TYR A 201 -13.46 -15.61 0.71
CA TYR A 201 -12.62 -16.81 0.92
C TYR A 201 -13.46 -18.09 1.03
N GLY A 202 -14.65 -18.02 1.60
CA GLY A 202 -15.59 -19.14 1.63
C GLY A 202 -15.95 -19.64 0.22
N ILE A 203 -16.24 -18.74 -0.71
CA ILE A 203 -16.51 -19.06 -2.12
C ILE A 203 -15.28 -19.71 -2.78
N LEU A 204 -14.08 -19.17 -2.56
CA LEU A 204 -12.85 -19.74 -3.12
C LEU A 204 -12.58 -21.15 -2.59
N ILE A 205 -12.78 -21.38 -1.30
CA ILE A 205 -12.63 -22.72 -0.69
C ILE A 205 -13.62 -23.71 -1.28
N ILE A 206 -14.92 -23.35 -1.38
CA ILE A 206 -15.94 -24.21 -1.95
C ILE A 206 -15.63 -24.51 -3.42
N ALA A 207 -15.25 -23.51 -4.21
CA ALA A 207 -14.85 -23.70 -5.60
C ALA A 207 -13.66 -24.66 -5.71
N SER A 208 -12.62 -24.46 -4.91
CA SER A 208 -11.44 -25.33 -4.91
C SER A 208 -11.80 -26.79 -4.58
N ILE A 209 -12.59 -27.02 -3.52
CA ILE A 209 -13.04 -28.37 -3.12
C ILE A 209 -13.86 -29.01 -4.22
N LEU A 210 -14.80 -28.27 -4.84
CA LEU A 210 -15.65 -28.76 -5.91
C LEU A 210 -14.84 -29.22 -7.14
N TYR A 211 -13.89 -28.38 -7.59
CA TYR A 211 -13.04 -28.73 -8.72
C TYR A 211 -12.05 -29.86 -8.39
N PHE A 212 -11.58 -29.93 -7.17
CA PHE A 212 -10.77 -31.04 -6.69
C PHE A 212 -11.57 -32.36 -6.69
N PHE A 213 -12.84 -32.32 -6.29
CA PHE A 213 -13.75 -33.47 -6.40
C PHE A 213 -13.94 -33.91 -7.87
N PHE A 214 -14.15 -32.97 -8.79
CA PHE A 214 -14.26 -33.28 -10.21
C PHE A 214 -12.99 -33.93 -10.77
N PHE A 215 -11.82 -33.51 -10.29
CA PHE A 215 -10.57 -34.20 -10.67
C PHE A 215 -10.59 -35.71 -10.31
N PHE A 216 -11.06 -36.07 -9.12
CA PHE A 216 -11.16 -37.46 -8.73
C PHE A 216 -12.25 -38.24 -9.52
N ALA A 217 -13.39 -37.61 -9.76
CA ALA A 217 -14.52 -38.22 -10.46
C ALA A 217 -14.24 -38.44 -11.95
N MET A 218 -13.66 -37.42 -12.62
CA MET A 218 -13.45 -37.43 -14.07
C MET A 218 -12.03 -37.81 -14.48
N ARG A 219 -11.08 -37.83 -13.55
CA ARG A 219 -9.66 -38.10 -13.79
C ARG A 219 -8.99 -37.16 -14.79
N GLU A 220 -9.54 -35.96 -14.99
CA GLU A 220 -9.01 -34.94 -15.89
C GLU A 220 -8.13 -33.91 -15.16
N ARG A 221 -6.87 -33.76 -15.61
CA ARG A 221 -5.88 -32.85 -15.01
C ARG A 221 -6.28 -31.38 -15.05
N THR A 222 -7.17 -31.00 -15.96
CA THR A 222 -7.71 -29.64 -16.06
C THR A 222 -8.33 -29.18 -14.75
N PHE A 223 -9.15 -30.02 -14.12
CA PHE A 223 -9.79 -29.72 -12.85
C PHE A 223 -8.79 -29.59 -11.71
N LEU A 224 -7.73 -30.37 -11.71
CA LEU A 224 -6.66 -30.27 -10.71
C LEU A 224 -5.92 -28.91 -10.82
N TYR A 225 -5.50 -28.53 -12.02
CA TYR A 225 -4.80 -27.23 -12.21
C TYR A 225 -5.68 -26.06 -11.83
N TYR A 226 -6.97 -26.10 -12.16
CA TYR A 226 -7.90 -25.05 -11.78
C TYR A 226 -8.12 -24.99 -10.25
N SER A 227 -8.33 -26.13 -9.60
CA SER A 227 -8.48 -26.19 -8.14
C SER A 227 -7.25 -25.61 -7.43
N LEU A 228 -6.05 -26.04 -7.82
CA LEU A 228 -4.81 -25.52 -7.26
C LEU A 228 -4.63 -24.02 -7.54
N TYR A 229 -4.97 -23.56 -8.76
CA TYR A 229 -4.96 -22.12 -9.08
C TYR A 229 -5.85 -21.33 -8.13
N VAL A 230 -7.08 -21.80 -7.87
CA VAL A 230 -8.01 -21.13 -6.95
C VAL A 230 -7.45 -21.08 -5.52
N VAL A 231 -6.76 -22.13 -5.05
CA VAL A 231 -6.08 -22.11 -3.76
C VAL A 231 -4.99 -21.05 -3.73
N PHE A 232 -4.10 -21.01 -4.73
CA PHE A 232 -2.95 -20.10 -4.69
C PHE A 232 -3.31 -18.65 -4.96
N ILE A 233 -4.33 -18.38 -5.80
CA ILE A 233 -4.85 -17.02 -5.95
C ILE A 233 -5.55 -16.55 -4.66
N GLY A 234 -6.23 -17.45 -3.95
CA GLY A 234 -6.79 -17.19 -2.62
C GLY A 234 -5.71 -16.87 -1.58
N LEU A 235 -4.61 -17.64 -1.55
CA LEU A 235 -3.46 -17.38 -0.67
C LEU A 235 -2.76 -16.06 -1.01
N LEU A 236 -2.63 -15.74 -2.30
CA LEU A 236 -2.12 -14.44 -2.74
C LEU A 236 -2.98 -13.30 -2.18
N GLN A 237 -4.29 -13.37 -2.38
CA GLN A 237 -5.19 -12.33 -1.88
C GLN A 237 -5.16 -12.27 -0.34
N PHE A 238 -5.10 -13.42 0.34
CA PHE A 238 -4.98 -13.51 1.80
C PHE A 238 -3.71 -12.85 2.33
N SER A 239 -2.61 -12.90 1.56
CA SER A 239 -1.36 -12.19 1.87
C SER A 239 -1.50 -10.69 1.65
N VAL A 240 -2.04 -10.26 0.51
CA VAL A 240 -2.26 -8.84 0.18
C VAL A 240 -3.20 -8.15 1.18
N ASP A 241 -4.22 -8.88 1.67
CA ASP A 241 -5.16 -8.39 2.67
C ASP A 241 -4.59 -8.38 4.10
N GLY A 242 -3.37 -8.91 4.30
CA GLY A 242 -2.66 -8.95 5.58
C GLY A 242 -3.10 -10.08 6.54
N TYR A 243 -4.02 -10.94 6.11
CA TYR A 243 -4.47 -12.08 6.92
C TYR A 243 -3.43 -13.19 7.01
N PHE A 244 -2.63 -13.38 5.95
CA PHE A 244 -1.54 -14.37 5.97
C PHE A 244 -0.52 -14.02 7.07
N PHE A 245 -0.14 -12.73 7.15
CA PHE A 245 0.71 -12.25 8.24
C PHE A 245 0.03 -12.40 9.61
N GLN A 246 -1.23 -11.98 9.74
CA GLN A 246 -1.95 -12.01 11.01
C GLN A 246 -2.08 -13.43 11.59
N PHE A 247 -2.41 -14.44 10.76
CA PHE A 247 -2.80 -15.77 11.23
C PHE A 247 -1.74 -16.85 11.01
N ILE A 248 -0.92 -16.73 9.95
CA ILE A 248 0.02 -17.78 9.55
C ILE A 248 1.46 -17.43 9.96
N THR A 249 1.88 -16.17 9.75
CA THR A 249 3.25 -15.72 9.99
C THR A 249 3.35 -14.53 10.94
N PRO A 250 2.69 -14.55 12.15
CA PRO A 250 2.56 -13.36 13.01
C PRO A 250 3.88 -12.87 13.61
N ASN A 251 4.93 -13.66 13.55
CA ASN A 251 6.25 -13.29 14.06
C ASN A 251 7.11 -12.58 13.02
N SER A 252 6.54 -12.28 11.82
CA SER A 252 7.31 -11.84 10.66
C SER A 252 8.35 -12.88 10.21
N GLY A 253 9.17 -12.54 9.25
CA GLY A 253 10.21 -13.42 8.73
C GLY A 253 10.12 -13.56 7.22
N TRP A 254 11.01 -14.39 6.65
CA TRP A 254 11.16 -14.52 5.20
C TRP A 254 9.84 -14.83 4.49
N LEU A 255 9.08 -15.80 5.01
CA LEU A 255 7.81 -16.22 4.38
C LEU A 255 6.75 -15.10 4.42
N SER A 256 6.72 -14.28 5.46
CA SER A 256 5.82 -13.13 5.56
C SER A 256 6.06 -12.16 4.40
N LEU A 257 7.30 -11.67 4.29
CA LEU A 257 7.70 -10.66 3.32
C LEU A 257 7.64 -11.15 1.86
N HIS A 258 7.85 -12.46 1.62
CA HIS A 258 7.91 -13.02 0.28
C HIS A 258 6.61 -13.69 -0.17
N SER A 259 5.59 -13.82 0.71
CA SER A 259 4.36 -14.59 0.47
C SER A 259 3.61 -14.11 -0.78
N VAL A 260 3.52 -12.81 -1.00
CA VAL A 260 2.82 -12.20 -2.15
C VAL A 260 3.43 -12.67 -3.46
N ILE A 261 4.75 -12.51 -3.63
CA ILE A 261 5.45 -12.90 -4.86
C ILE A 261 5.44 -14.42 -5.03
N LEU A 262 5.65 -15.18 -3.96
CA LEU A 262 5.61 -16.64 -3.97
C LEU A 262 4.27 -17.15 -4.49
N PHE A 263 3.16 -16.69 -3.91
CA PHE A 263 1.84 -17.16 -4.31
C PHE A 263 1.40 -16.62 -5.67
N ALA A 264 1.78 -15.38 -6.04
CA ALA A 264 1.53 -14.83 -7.37
C ALA A 264 2.18 -15.67 -8.47
N THR A 265 3.44 -16.03 -8.29
CA THR A 265 4.22 -16.78 -9.28
C THR A 265 3.69 -18.21 -9.42
N ILE A 266 3.33 -18.87 -8.30
CA ILE A 266 2.72 -20.21 -8.34
C ILE A 266 1.33 -20.15 -9.00
N ALA A 267 0.52 -19.13 -8.69
CA ALA A 267 -0.80 -18.95 -9.32
C ALA A 267 -0.67 -18.71 -10.83
N ASN A 268 0.30 -17.90 -11.29
CA ASN A 268 0.59 -17.71 -12.70
C ASN A 268 0.91 -19.04 -13.41
N PHE A 269 1.82 -19.82 -12.85
CA PHE A 269 2.16 -21.12 -13.39
C PHE A 269 0.93 -22.03 -13.50
N LEU A 270 0.11 -22.12 -12.45
CA LEU A 270 -1.07 -23.00 -12.42
C LEU A 270 -2.15 -22.54 -13.40
N LEU A 271 -2.39 -21.24 -13.53
CA LEU A 271 -3.31 -20.67 -14.50
C LEU A 271 -2.84 -20.96 -15.94
N GLY A 272 -1.55 -20.79 -16.20
CA GLY A 272 -0.97 -21.12 -17.50
C GLY A 272 -1.12 -22.61 -17.83
N ARG A 273 -0.83 -23.49 -16.88
CA ARG A 273 -1.01 -24.95 -17.05
C ARG A 273 -2.47 -25.33 -17.28
N TYR A 274 -3.38 -24.71 -16.53
CA TYR A 274 -4.81 -24.85 -16.75
C TYR A 274 -5.19 -24.48 -18.20
N ALA A 275 -4.79 -23.29 -18.66
CA ALA A 275 -5.10 -22.82 -20.00
C ALA A 275 -4.51 -23.73 -21.09
N GLN A 276 -3.24 -24.17 -20.95
CA GLN A 276 -2.60 -25.09 -21.92
C GLN A 276 -3.34 -26.41 -22.07
N VAL A 277 -3.75 -27.02 -20.94
CA VAL A 277 -4.42 -28.32 -20.94
C VAL A 277 -5.86 -28.19 -21.41
N PHE A 278 -6.59 -27.18 -20.91
CA PHE A 278 -7.99 -26.95 -21.25
C PHE A 278 -8.17 -26.64 -22.75
N LEU A 279 -7.32 -25.77 -23.31
CA LEU A 279 -7.39 -25.37 -24.72
C LEU A 279 -6.63 -26.31 -25.64
N LYS A 280 -5.99 -27.37 -25.12
CA LYS A 280 -5.15 -28.34 -25.88
C LYS A 280 -4.14 -27.63 -26.81
N ILE A 281 -3.52 -26.53 -26.33
CA ILE A 281 -2.72 -25.59 -27.12
C ILE A 281 -1.65 -26.30 -27.95
N LYS A 282 -1.05 -27.39 -27.43
CA LYS A 282 -0.02 -28.16 -28.11
C LYS A 282 -0.50 -28.72 -29.46
N GLU A 283 -1.79 -29.05 -29.59
CA GLU A 283 -2.39 -29.59 -30.83
C GLU A 283 -2.55 -28.49 -31.90
N TYR A 284 -2.75 -27.25 -31.48
CA TYR A 284 -3.03 -26.11 -32.38
C TYR A 284 -1.83 -25.27 -32.72
N SER A 285 -0.89 -25.06 -31.77
CA SER A 285 0.29 -24.19 -32.00
C SER A 285 1.46 -24.60 -31.10
N THR A 286 2.51 -25.16 -31.73
CA THR A 286 3.77 -25.45 -31.06
C THR A 286 4.45 -24.18 -30.58
N PHE A 287 4.37 -23.07 -31.33
CA PHE A 287 4.98 -21.80 -30.99
C PHE A 287 4.38 -21.23 -29.68
N ILE A 288 3.06 -21.12 -29.60
CA ILE A 288 2.39 -20.62 -28.39
C ILE A 288 2.67 -21.54 -27.20
N ASN A 289 2.61 -22.88 -27.43
CA ASN A 289 2.92 -23.83 -26.37
C ASN A 289 4.35 -23.67 -25.82
N SER A 290 5.34 -23.40 -26.69
CA SER A 290 6.71 -23.13 -26.27
C SER A 290 6.84 -21.80 -25.53
N SER A 291 6.05 -20.78 -25.90
CA SER A 291 6.04 -19.48 -25.19
C SER A 291 5.58 -19.62 -23.74
N PHE A 292 4.61 -20.49 -23.45
CA PHE A 292 4.25 -20.84 -22.07
C PHE A 292 5.41 -21.47 -21.30
N LEU A 293 6.19 -22.37 -21.94
CA LEU A 293 7.34 -22.99 -21.27
C LEU A 293 8.42 -21.95 -20.93
N VAL A 294 8.67 -20.99 -21.83
CA VAL A 294 9.58 -19.86 -21.55
C VAL A 294 9.07 -19.04 -20.37
N LEU A 295 7.76 -18.73 -20.35
CA LEU A 295 7.16 -17.99 -19.23
C LEU A 295 7.35 -18.72 -17.90
N TYR A 296 7.11 -20.04 -17.86
CA TYR A 296 7.34 -20.83 -16.64
C TYR A 296 8.79 -20.86 -16.20
N ALA A 297 9.73 -20.87 -17.14
CA ALA A 297 11.14 -20.76 -16.81
C ALA A 297 11.47 -19.40 -16.19
N LEU A 298 10.86 -18.32 -16.70
CA LEU A 298 11.03 -16.97 -16.11
C LEU A 298 10.39 -16.88 -14.72
N ASP A 299 9.18 -17.42 -14.51
CA ASP A 299 8.53 -17.51 -13.21
C ASP A 299 9.39 -18.31 -12.22
N PHE A 300 9.96 -19.43 -12.65
CA PHE A 300 10.85 -20.24 -11.82
C PHE A 300 12.15 -19.51 -11.47
N LEU A 301 12.75 -18.80 -12.41
CA LEU A 301 13.95 -17.98 -12.17
C LEU A 301 13.65 -16.83 -11.20
N LEU A 302 12.48 -16.22 -11.31
CA LEU A 302 12.03 -15.20 -10.36
C LEU A 302 11.93 -15.79 -8.95
N LEU A 303 11.25 -16.94 -8.80
CA LEU A 303 11.19 -17.62 -7.49
C LEU A 303 12.58 -17.98 -6.95
N LEU A 304 13.45 -18.50 -7.81
CA LEU A 304 14.80 -18.88 -7.42
C LEU A 304 15.59 -17.64 -6.93
N SER A 305 15.42 -16.49 -7.58
CA SER A 305 16.10 -15.25 -7.20
C SER A 305 15.77 -14.81 -5.78
N LEU A 306 14.53 -15.03 -5.30
CA LEU A 306 14.11 -14.68 -3.94
C LEU A 306 14.90 -15.43 -2.85
N PHE A 307 15.43 -16.62 -3.16
CA PHE A 307 16.21 -17.42 -2.21
C PHE A 307 17.70 -17.07 -2.20
N PHE A 308 18.23 -16.61 -3.34
CA PHE A 308 19.68 -16.43 -3.50
C PHE A 308 20.13 -14.97 -3.56
N ILE A 309 19.21 -14.04 -3.86
CA ILE A 309 19.56 -12.62 -4.03
C ILE A 309 18.75 -11.79 -3.00
N PRO A 310 19.38 -11.28 -1.94
CA PRO A 310 18.67 -10.55 -0.89
C PRO A 310 17.87 -9.33 -1.38
N SER A 311 18.35 -8.66 -2.45
CA SER A 311 17.67 -7.49 -3.04
C SER A 311 16.66 -7.85 -4.15
N ALA A 312 16.44 -9.15 -4.42
CA ALA A 312 15.51 -9.56 -5.49
C ALA A 312 14.08 -9.10 -5.25
N LEU A 313 13.65 -9.05 -3.99
CA LEU A 313 12.30 -8.66 -3.64
C LEU A 313 11.96 -7.25 -4.16
N GLU A 314 12.90 -6.31 -4.09
CA GLU A 314 12.74 -4.93 -4.54
C GLU A 314 12.31 -4.76 -6.01
N ILE A 315 12.68 -5.71 -6.87
CA ILE A 315 12.34 -5.70 -8.31
C ILE A 315 11.32 -6.77 -8.68
N SER A 316 11.01 -7.68 -7.76
CA SER A 316 10.16 -8.84 -8.05
C SER A 316 8.70 -8.46 -8.29
N TYR A 317 8.18 -7.42 -7.60
CA TYR A 317 6.79 -6.98 -7.77
C TYR A 317 6.46 -6.52 -9.20
N PRO A 318 7.20 -5.56 -9.80
CA PRO A 318 6.93 -5.17 -11.19
C PRO A 318 7.19 -6.32 -12.17
N ILE A 319 8.19 -7.17 -11.94
CA ILE A 319 8.48 -8.34 -12.80
C ILE A 319 7.32 -9.34 -12.73
N ALA A 320 6.86 -9.73 -11.55
CA ALA A 320 5.74 -10.66 -11.39
C ALA A 320 4.46 -10.14 -12.06
N ASN A 321 4.15 -8.85 -11.91
CA ASN A 321 3.03 -8.22 -12.61
C ASN A 321 3.20 -8.25 -14.14
N GLY A 322 4.40 -7.99 -14.65
CA GLY A 322 4.71 -8.08 -16.07
C GLY A 322 4.54 -9.50 -16.61
N LEU A 323 5.03 -10.53 -15.89
CA LEU A 323 4.85 -11.95 -16.26
C LEU A 323 3.36 -12.35 -16.24
N GLY A 324 2.59 -11.87 -15.28
CA GLY A 324 1.13 -12.05 -15.23
C GLY A 324 0.42 -11.44 -16.43
N LEU A 325 0.82 -10.24 -16.87
CA LEU A 325 0.28 -9.60 -18.08
C LEU A 325 0.63 -10.39 -19.34
N ILE A 326 1.88 -10.86 -19.45
CA ILE A 326 2.31 -11.73 -20.58
C ILE A 326 1.49 -13.03 -20.59
N LEU A 327 1.24 -13.65 -19.43
CA LEU A 327 0.39 -14.83 -19.32
C LEU A 327 -1.01 -14.56 -19.87
N LEU A 328 -1.66 -13.44 -19.50
CA LEU A 328 -2.98 -13.09 -20.00
C LEU A 328 -2.99 -12.91 -21.53
N ILE A 329 -1.97 -12.26 -22.08
CA ILE A 329 -1.82 -12.09 -23.55
C ILE A 329 -1.66 -13.47 -24.21
N LEU A 330 -0.88 -14.38 -23.64
CA LEU A 330 -0.72 -15.75 -24.18
C LEU A 330 -2.03 -16.53 -24.14
N ILE A 331 -2.81 -16.40 -23.07
CA ILE A 331 -4.13 -17.07 -22.96
C ILE A 331 -5.09 -16.53 -24.02
N ILE A 332 -5.18 -15.21 -24.18
CA ILE A 332 -6.05 -14.57 -25.18
C ILE A 332 -5.62 -15.00 -26.60
N SER A 333 -4.31 -14.97 -26.90
CA SER A 333 -3.76 -15.42 -28.17
C SER A 333 -4.07 -16.89 -28.45
N SER A 334 -4.02 -17.73 -27.41
CA SER A 334 -4.36 -19.15 -27.51
C SER A 334 -5.83 -19.35 -27.86
N LEU A 335 -6.74 -18.62 -27.20
CA LEU A 335 -8.18 -18.67 -27.50
C LEU A 335 -8.47 -18.31 -28.96
N ILE A 336 -7.82 -17.25 -29.48
CA ILE A 336 -7.97 -16.82 -30.88
C ILE A 336 -7.49 -17.92 -31.83
N VAL A 337 -6.29 -18.47 -31.59
CA VAL A 337 -5.72 -19.51 -32.49
C VAL A 337 -6.57 -20.79 -32.47
N VAL A 338 -7.03 -21.25 -31.31
CA VAL A 338 -7.92 -22.40 -31.19
C VAL A 338 -9.21 -22.13 -31.95
N TYR A 339 -9.84 -20.97 -31.71
CA TYR A 339 -11.09 -20.60 -32.39
C TYR A 339 -10.95 -20.57 -33.93
N VAL A 340 -9.88 -19.98 -34.46
CA VAL A 340 -9.64 -19.91 -35.92
C VAL A 340 -9.39 -21.29 -36.53
N LYS A 341 -8.70 -22.18 -35.82
CA LYS A 341 -8.36 -23.54 -36.33
C LYS A 341 -9.46 -24.58 -36.14
N THR A 342 -10.47 -24.29 -35.31
CA THR A 342 -11.61 -25.19 -35.08
C THR A 342 -12.82 -24.85 -35.95
N ARG A 343 -12.80 -23.68 -36.62
CA ARG A 343 -13.76 -23.31 -37.68
C ARG A 343 -13.28 -23.82 -39.07
#